data_cc02cef671fa1fb913643f02ecace63e
#
_entry.id   cc02cef671fa1fb913643f02ecace63e
#
_cell.length_a   1.000
_cell.length_b   1.000
_cell.length_c   1.000
_cell.angle_alpha   90.00
_cell.angle_beta   90.00
_cell.angle_gamma   90.00
#
_symmetry.space_group_name_H-M   'P 1'
#
loop_
_entity.id
_entity.type
_entity.pdbx_description
1 polymer ?
#
loop_
_entity_poly.entity_id
_entity_poly.type
_entity_poly.pdbx_seq_one_letter_code
_entity_poly.pdbx_strand_id
1 'polypeptide(L)'
;MATALLCSVSTTALAAPAAAGAGKLQAMQQQLDDMRAQLDAMRAGGQQNAQLSAVQQQLEAMAAQLAEMKASQDTASTDIATLKQAPAGSSVTTTLSNGKPSFATADGRFTANIKAILMLDAGKYFQKDNLPASVTNRDLNEGANFRRARIGLDGKLFRDFDYSFIYEFGGSGQEDPGRLYEAAITYTAIKPLRIKIGAFEPNIGLAAAVSTSQMPLMERPAPAEIARSVAAGDSRVAIQVSGNGVLGADDTVIATRWFGSTAFTANTIATGSSAASATVQPFDEQTGWIGRVAFAPYSGTTWLAHIGANYQYVIQPNDSGAAGTPRYAAQLRDRPELRLDTARLIDTGAIDARHATVLGLEGAFQYGPAMIEGEWFRYKIDRRLTTAARPADPHFTGWYVQGSWVLTGESRVYNPVEARFDAPKMNYNFNPSAGTWGAFEIAARYSLTDLNYREGALGTAPVLGAVRGGEQKIYTVGANWYLNPSMRLMLDYQHVDVDRLGATGLQVGQKYNAIAMRGQVNF
;
A
#
# COMPACT_ATOMS: atom_id res chain seq x y z
N MET A 1 6.52 20.15 -25.03
CA MET A 1 7.88 20.68 -24.93
C MET A 1 7.97 21.54 -23.67
N ALA A 2 8.49 21.03 -22.59
CA ALA A 2 9.00 21.78 -21.45
C ALA A 2 9.97 20.85 -20.72
N THR A 3 11.24 21.03 -20.99
CA THR A 3 12.35 20.27 -20.40
C THR A 3 12.63 20.88 -19.03
N ALA A 4 12.18 20.24 -17.97
CA ALA A 4 12.58 20.59 -16.60
C ALA A 4 13.91 19.89 -16.30
N LEU A 5 14.99 20.67 -16.31
CA LEU A 5 16.32 20.25 -15.85
C LEU A 5 16.28 20.12 -14.33
N LEU A 6 16.27 18.90 -13.83
CA LEU A 6 16.50 18.61 -12.41
C LEU A 6 17.99 18.61 -12.14
N CYS A 7 18.50 19.71 -11.60
CA CYS A 7 19.84 19.78 -11.03
C CYS A 7 19.85 19.15 -9.64
N SER A 8 20.27 17.89 -9.53
CA SER A 8 20.66 17.28 -8.26
C SER A 8 22.09 17.69 -7.91
N VAL A 9 22.24 18.66 -7.02
CA VAL A 9 23.56 19.02 -6.47
C VAL A 9 23.77 18.25 -5.18
N SER A 10 24.48 17.13 -5.26
CA SER A 10 25.01 16.47 -4.07
C SER A 10 26.19 17.27 -3.50
N THR A 11 26.19 17.56 -2.20
CA THR A 11 27.23 18.33 -1.50
C THR A 11 28.64 17.70 -1.61
N THR A 12 28.76 16.43 -1.92
CA THR A 12 30.02 15.72 -2.18
C THR A 12 30.63 16.04 -3.54
N ALA A 13 29.86 16.48 -4.53
CA ALA A 13 30.36 16.86 -5.86
C ALA A 13 30.98 18.29 -5.90
N LEU A 14 30.65 19.13 -4.93
CA LEU A 14 31.19 20.52 -4.85
C LEU A 14 32.53 20.59 -4.11
N ALA A 15 32.90 19.61 -3.28
CA ALA A 15 34.16 19.62 -2.54
C ALA A 15 35.36 19.24 -3.43
N ALA A 16 35.21 18.37 -4.40
CA ALA A 16 36.30 17.93 -5.28
C ALA A 16 36.80 19.01 -6.26
N PRO A 17 35.95 19.81 -6.96
CA PRO A 17 36.45 20.89 -7.81
C PRO A 17 37.03 22.09 -7.03
N ALA A 18 36.57 22.36 -5.81
CA ALA A 18 37.12 23.43 -4.99
C ALA A 18 38.55 23.13 -4.51
N ALA A 19 38.86 21.89 -4.12
CA ALA A 19 40.20 21.46 -3.73
C ALA A 19 41.18 21.45 -4.93
N ALA A 20 40.71 21.05 -6.12
CA ALA A 20 41.48 21.08 -7.35
C ALA A 20 41.77 22.52 -7.83
N GLY A 21 40.83 23.44 -7.60
CA GLY A 21 41.01 24.88 -7.88
C GLY A 21 42.05 25.55 -6.98
N ALA A 22 42.04 25.27 -5.68
CA ALA A 22 43.00 25.80 -4.72
C ALA A 22 44.45 25.34 -5.02
N GLY A 23 44.63 24.08 -5.40
CA GLY A 23 45.94 23.54 -5.81
C GLY A 23 46.48 24.19 -7.07
N LYS A 24 45.66 24.48 -8.06
CA LYS A 24 46.03 25.18 -9.30
C LYS A 24 46.43 26.63 -9.02
N LEU A 25 45.74 27.31 -8.14
CA LEU A 25 45.97 28.68 -7.77
C LEU A 25 47.33 28.82 -7.03
N GLN A 26 47.63 27.88 -6.14
CA GLN A 26 48.90 27.80 -5.42
C GLN A 26 50.07 27.50 -6.35
N ALA A 27 49.91 26.59 -7.31
CA ALA A 27 50.93 26.28 -8.32
C ALA A 27 51.23 27.47 -9.25
N MET A 28 50.20 28.20 -9.68
CA MET A 28 50.37 29.41 -10.50
C MET A 28 51.03 30.55 -9.71
N GLN A 29 50.75 30.69 -8.44
CA GLN A 29 51.40 31.67 -7.58
C GLN A 29 52.88 31.37 -7.44
N GLN A 30 53.24 30.10 -7.28
CA GLN A 30 54.62 29.66 -7.21
C GLN A 30 55.36 29.88 -8.53
N GLN A 31 54.77 29.61 -9.67
CA GLN A 31 55.34 29.92 -10.99
C GLN A 31 55.53 31.41 -11.22
N LEU A 32 54.66 32.26 -10.71
CA LEU A 32 54.78 33.71 -10.80
C LEU A 32 55.93 34.24 -9.95
N ASP A 33 56.13 33.68 -8.75
CA ASP A 33 57.26 34.03 -7.87
C ASP A 33 58.59 33.54 -8.45
N ASP A 34 58.62 32.35 -9.07
CA ASP A 34 59.83 31.82 -9.75
C ASP A 34 60.21 32.67 -10.97
N MET A 35 59.23 33.12 -11.78
CA MET A 35 59.49 34.02 -12.90
C MET A 35 59.94 35.41 -12.46
N ARG A 36 59.46 35.94 -11.34
CA ARG A 36 59.94 37.17 -10.77
C ARG A 36 61.42 37.06 -10.36
N ALA A 37 61.77 35.96 -9.70
CA ALA A 37 63.18 35.70 -9.32
C ALA A 37 64.11 35.58 -10.55
N GLN A 38 63.62 34.93 -11.64
CA GLN A 38 64.34 34.86 -12.92
C GLN A 38 64.55 36.26 -13.55
N LEU A 39 63.49 37.08 -13.54
CA LEU A 39 63.55 38.44 -14.06
C LEU A 39 64.53 39.28 -13.30
N ASP A 40 64.58 39.18 -11.97
CA ASP A 40 65.58 39.92 -11.12
C ASP A 40 66.97 39.40 -11.35
N ALA A 41 67.21 38.12 -11.54
CA ALA A 41 68.52 37.55 -11.89
C ALA A 41 68.97 37.99 -13.29
N MET A 42 68.09 38.07 -14.28
CA MET A 42 68.44 38.58 -15.62
C MET A 42 68.71 40.08 -15.62
N ARG A 43 68.09 40.89 -14.78
CA ARG A 43 68.36 42.29 -14.59
C ARG A 43 69.78 42.50 -13.96
N ALA A 44 70.14 41.67 -13.00
CA ALA A 44 71.45 41.69 -12.39
C ALA A 44 72.58 41.23 -13.32
N GLY A 45 72.29 40.37 -14.29
CA GLY A 45 73.21 39.80 -15.29
C GLY A 45 73.48 40.63 -16.53
N GLY A 46 72.82 41.81 -16.72
CA GLY A 46 73.08 42.72 -17.84
C GLY A 46 72.60 42.23 -19.22
N GLN A 47 71.58 41.38 -19.28
CA GLN A 47 71.03 40.82 -20.56
C GLN A 47 70.26 41.85 -21.38
N GLN A 48 70.15 41.60 -22.70
CA GLN A 48 69.55 42.50 -23.67
C GLN A 48 68.07 42.84 -23.37
N ASN A 49 67.66 44.10 -23.59
CA ASN A 49 66.37 44.68 -23.29
C ASN A 49 65.19 43.92 -23.94
N ALA A 50 65.36 43.19 -25.05
CA ALA A 50 64.25 42.44 -25.74
C ALA A 50 63.81 41.20 -24.96
N GLN A 51 64.70 40.46 -24.30
CA GLN A 51 64.36 39.29 -23.51
C GLN A 51 63.71 39.68 -22.18
N LEU A 52 64.15 40.76 -21.57
CA LEU A 52 63.58 41.34 -20.35
C LEU A 52 62.12 41.80 -20.57
N SER A 53 61.82 42.43 -21.75
CA SER A 53 60.45 42.88 -22.04
C SER A 53 59.51 41.71 -22.30
N ALA A 54 59.95 40.62 -22.92
CA ALA A 54 59.15 39.44 -23.17
C ALA A 54 58.77 38.70 -21.86
N VAL A 55 59.73 38.57 -20.91
CA VAL A 55 59.45 37.97 -19.61
C VAL A 55 58.54 38.87 -18.76
N GLN A 56 58.72 40.20 -18.87
CA GLN A 56 57.80 41.13 -18.22
C GLN A 56 56.35 41.02 -18.71
N GLN A 57 56.14 40.91 -20.03
CA GLN A 57 54.81 40.73 -20.62
C GLN A 57 54.16 39.39 -20.17
N GLN A 58 54.95 38.30 -20.11
CA GLN A 58 54.45 37.02 -19.60
C GLN A 58 54.07 37.09 -18.13
N LEU A 59 54.85 37.78 -17.30
CA LEU A 59 54.61 37.97 -15.89
C LEU A 59 53.36 38.81 -15.63
N GLU A 60 53.12 39.87 -16.42
CA GLU A 60 51.89 40.67 -16.36
C GLU A 60 50.67 39.87 -16.81
N ALA A 61 50.76 39.07 -17.87
CA ALA A 61 49.67 38.23 -18.33
C ALA A 61 49.32 37.15 -17.27
N MET A 62 50.30 36.51 -16.66
CA MET A 62 50.09 35.53 -15.60
C MET A 62 49.52 36.14 -14.31
N ALA A 63 49.97 37.36 -13.96
CA ALA A 63 49.43 38.10 -12.83
C ALA A 63 47.94 38.47 -13.06
N ALA A 64 47.57 38.85 -14.29
CA ALA A 64 46.19 39.14 -14.65
C ALA A 64 45.30 37.87 -14.55
N GLN A 65 45.78 36.73 -15.07
CA GLN A 65 45.06 35.46 -14.96
C GLN A 65 44.90 35.01 -13.50
N LEU A 66 45.92 35.20 -12.67
CA LEU A 66 45.83 34.87 -11.25
C LEU A 66 44.83 35.78 -10.51
N ALA A 67 44.77 37.07 -10.86
CA ALA A 67 43.78 37.99 -10.30
C ALA A 67 42.37 37.62 -10.68
N GLU A 68 42.12 37.22 -11.93
CA GLU A 68 40.84 36.78 -12.42
C GLU A 68 40.37 35.47 -11.73
N MET A 69 41.30 34.49 -11.57
CA MET A 69 40.98 33.27 -10.84
C MET A 69 40.70 33.52 -9.36
N LYS A 70 41.44 34.43 -8.70
CA LYS A 70 41.12 34.82 -7.30
C LYS A 70 39.77 35.47 -7.19
N ALA A 71 39.42 36.41 -8.06
CA ALA A 71 38.12 37.05 -8.08
C ALA A 71 36.97 36.02 -8.29
N SER A 72 37.15 35.08 -9.21
CA SER A 72 36.21 33.98 -9.43
C SER A 72 36.06 33.07 -8.21
N GLN A 73 37.18 32.77 -7.50
CA GLN A 73 37.13 31.96 -6.28
C GLN A 73 36.47 32.71 -5.11
N ASP A 74 36.73 34.00 -4.95
CA ASP A 74 36.08 34.82 -3.93
C ASP A 74 34.58 34.96 -4.16
N THR A 75 34.15 35.11 -5.43
CA THR A 75 32.72 35.10 -5.81
C THR A 75 32.07 33.77 -5.47
N ALA A 76 32.68 32.65 -5.87
CA ALA A 76 32.18 31.32 -5.55
C ALA A 76 32.14 31.05 -4.02
N SER A 77 33.12 31.56 -3.26
CA SER A 77 33.13 31.43 -1.80
C SER A 77 32.03 32.26 -1.15
N THR A 78 31.73 33.45 -1.68
CA THR A 78 30.63 34.32 -1.23
C THR A 78 29.30 33.69 -1.54
N ASP A 79 29.12 33.11 -2.73
CA ASP A 79 27.91 32.39 -3.12
C ASP A 79 27.64 31.16 -2.25
N ILE A 80 28.69 30.39 -1.95
CA ILE A 80 28.61 29.25 -1.01
C ILE A 80 28.28 29.72 0.42
N ALA A 81 28.84 30.83 0.88
CA ALA A 81 28.51 31.37 2.20
C ALA A 81 27.07 31.88 2.26
N THR A 82 26.60 32.51 1.19
CA THR A 82 25.21 32.98 1.06
C THR A 82 24.21 31.81 1.02
N LEU A 83 24.55 30.72 0.29
CA LEU A 83 23.77 29.50 0.28
C LEU A 83 23.75 28.80 1.65
N LYS A 84 24.82 28.82 2.41
CA LYS A 84 24.89 28.28 3.78
C LYS A 84 24.13 29.14 4.80
N GLN A 85 23.93 30.42 4.54
CA GLN A 85 23.16 31.33 5.39
C GLN A 85 21.67 31.35 5.04
N ALA A 86 21.24 30.69 3.95
CA ALA A 86 19.83 30.53 3.66
C ALA A 86 19.14 29.85 4.86
N PRO A 87 17.95 30.35 5.31
CA PRO A 87 17.26 29.76 6.45
C PRO A 87 17.07 28.27 6.24
N ALA A 88 17.42 27.46 7.25
CA ALA A 88 17.36 26.00 7.18
C ALA A 88 15.97 25.44 6.77
N GLY A 89 14.92 26.27 6.85
CA GLY A 89 13.57 25.92 6.42
C GLY A 89 13.27 26.14 4.93
N SER A 90 14.16 26.80 4.17
CA SER A 90 13.92 27.11 2.74
C SER A 90 14.58 26.12 1.77
N SER A 91 15.48 25.26 2.24
CA SER A 91 16.10 24.22 1.41
C SER A 91 15.24 22.95 1.40
N VAL A 92 14.96 22.42 0.20
CA VAL A 92 14.25 21.15 0.00
C VAL A 92 15.27 20.12 -0.47
N THR A 93 15.38 19.02 0.26
CA THR A 93 16.17 17.86 -0.12
C THR A 93 15.31 16.89 -0.91
N THR A 94 15.79 16.47 -2.07
CA THR A 94 15.14 15.43 -2.87
C THR A 94 15.94 14.13 -2.73
N THR A 95 15.26 13.04 -2.43
CA THR A 95 15.86 11.71 -2.35
C THR A 95 15.10 10.72 -3.22
N LEU A 96 15.81 9.73 -3.75
CA LEU A 96 15.23 8.60 -4.46
C LEU A 96 15.69 7.32 -3.77
N SER A 97 14.89 6.83 -2.84
CA SER A 97 15.17 5.60 -2.10
C SER A 97 14.26 4.47 -2.58
N ASN A 98 14.85 3.38 -3.03
CA ASN A 98 14.10 2.22 -3.57
C ASN A 98 13.08 2.61 -4.66
N GLY A 99 13.44 3.57 -5.55
CA GLY A 99 12.56 4.04 -6.59
C GLY A 99 11.46 5.01 -6.13
N LYS A 100 11.38 5.34 -4.84
CA LYS A 100 10.38 6.25 -4.28
C LYS A 100 10.93 7.69 -4.22
N PRO A 101 10.38 8.63 -5.03
CA PRO A 101 10.75 10.04 -4.94
C PRO A 101 10.21 10.65 -3.65
N SER A 102 11.08 11.30 -2.92
CA SER A 102 10.76 11.93 -1.63
C SER A 102 11.35 13.32 -1.57
N PHE A 103 10.59 14.26 -1.05
CA PHE A 103 10.95 15.64 -0.82
C PHE A 103 10.85 15.95 0.68
N ALA A 104 11.82 16.64 1.23
CA ALA A 104 11.80 17.03 2.63
C ALA A 104 12.42 18.42 2.82
N THR A 105 11.85 19.23 3.71
CA THR A 105 12.52 20.43 4.20
C THR A 105 13.71 20.04 5.08
N ALA A 106 14.74 20.87 5.14
CA ALA A 106 15.95 20.58 5.89
C ALA A 106 15.70 20.31 7.39
N ASP A 107 14.67 20.93 7.96
CA ASP A 107 14.23 20.74 9.35
C ASP A 107 13.33 19.50 9.55
N GLY A 108 13.00 18.80 8.47
CA GLY A 108 12.14 17.59 8.48
C GLY A 108 10.68 17.85 8.90
N ARG A 109 10.24 19.09 8.99
CA ARG A 109 8.87 19.44 9.39
C ARG A 109 7.84 19.15 8.29
N PHE A 110 8.26 19.24 7.04
CA PHE A 110 7.43 18.97 5.88
C PHE A 110 8.09 17.91 5.01
N THR A 111 7.35 16.86 4.69
CA THR A 111 7.79 15.84 3.74
C THR A 111 6.69 15.53 2.75
N ALA A 112 7.06 15.16 1.54
CA ALA A 112 6.14 14.67 0.52
C ALA A 112 6.81 13.50 -0.22
N ASN A 113 6.15 12.36 -0.23
CA ASN A 113 6.59 11.18 -0.95
C ASN A 113 5.57 10.88 -2.05
N ILE A 114 6.03 10.62 -3.25
CA ILE A 114 5.18 10.15 -4.33
C ILE A 114 4.96 8.65 -4.12
N LYS A 115 3.70 8.23 -4.19
CA LYS A 115 3.29 6.82 -4.18
C LYS A 115 2.68 6.44 -5.50
N ALA A 116 3.01 5.27 -6.00
CA ALA A 116 2.32 4.67 -7.12
C ALA A 116 2.16 3.16 -6.91
N ILE A 117 1.02 2.62 -7.38
CA ILE A 117 0.77 1.18 -7.44
C ILE A 117 0.15 0.91 -8.80
N LEU A 118 0.84 0.12 -9.62
CA LEU A 118 0.33 -0.40 -10.89
C LEU A 118 0.28 -1.92 -10.80
N MET A 119 -0.88 -2.51 -11.09
CA MET A 119 -1.09 -3.95 -11.17
C MET A 119 -1.83 -4.26 -12.45
N LEU A 120 -1.16 -4.97 -13.35
CA LEU A 120 -1.73 -5.52 -14.57
C LEU A 120 -1.94 -7.01 -14.36
N ASP A 121 -3.19 -7.44 -14.41
CA ASP A 121 -3.60 -8.83 -14.29
C ASP A 121 -3.98 -9.38 -15.67
N ALA A 122 -3.65 -10.65 -15.89
CA ALA A 122 -4.14 -11.43 -17.01
C ALA A 122 -4.45 -12.85 -16.53
N GLY A 123 -5.53 -13.45 -17.02
CA GLY A 123 -5.86 -14.80 -16.59
C GLY A 123 -7.00 -15.42 -17.40
N LYS A 124 -7.26 -16.68 -17.03
CA LYS A 124 -8.23 -17.54 -17.70
C LYS A 124 -8.98 -18.40 -16.69
N TYR A 125 -10.31 -18.58 -16.97
CA TYR A 125 -11.20 -19.47 -16.25
C TYR A 125 -11.45 -20.74 -17.06
N PHE A 126 -11.32 -21.91 -16.43
CA PHE A 126 -11.57 -23.22 -17.04
C PHE A 126 -12.89 -23.77 -16.49
N GLN A 127 -13.99 -23.29 -17.03
CA GLN A 127 -15.35 -23.73 -16.69
C GLN A 127 -15.75 -24.95 -17.53
N LYS A 128 -16.79 -25.67 -17.07
CA LYS A 128 -17.40 -26.76 -17.86
C LYS A 128 -18.31 -26.19 -18.94
N ASP A 129 -18.22 -26.73 -20.15
CA ASP A 129 -19.03 -26.27 -21.31
C ASP A 129 -20.51 -26.59 -21.16
N ASN A 130 -20.88 -27.65 -20.43
CA ASN A 130 -22.22 -28.18 -20.32
C ASN A 130 -22.88 -27.95 -18.96
N LEU A 131 -22.69 -26.78 -18.38
CA LEU A 131 -23.35 -26.41 -17.12
C LEU A 131 -24.85 -26.38 -17.28
N PRO A 132 -25.63 -26.84 -16.25
CA PRO A 132 -27.10 -26.75 -16.26
C PRO A 132 -27.57 -25.31 -16.49
N ALA A 133 -28.75 -25.16 -17.14
CA ALA A 133 -29.31 -23.82 -17.43
C ALA A 133 -29.63 -23.01 -16.16
N SER A 134 -29.78 -23.65 -15.00
CA SER A 134 -29.97 -23.00 -13.70
C SER A 134 -28.73 -22.30 -13.17
N VAL A 135 -27.53 -22.71 -13.62
CA VAL A 135 -26.27 -22.10 -13.17
C VAL A 135 -26.16 -20.69 -13.72
N THR A 136 -25.88 -19.74 -12.84
CA THR A 136 -25.60 -18.34 -13.21
C THR A 136 -24.12 -18.17 -13.56
N ASN A 137 -23.82 -17.13 -14.35
CA ASN A 137 -22.43 -16.82 -14.75
C ASN A 137 -21.69 -18.01 -15.39
N ARG A 138 -22.35 -18.66 -16.35
CA ARG A 138 -21.87 -19.87 -17.03
C ARG A 138 -20.64 -19.61 -17.88
N ASP A 139 -20.37 -18.35 -18.19
CA ASP A 139 -19.22 -17.86 -18.92
C ASP A 139 -18.63 -16.68 -18.16
N LEU A 140 -17.54 -16.91 -17.44
CA LEU A 140 -16.78 -15.88 -16.73
C LEU A 140 -15.81 -15.21 -17.70
N ASN A 141 -15.75 -13.88 -17.67
CA ASN A 141 -14.90 -13.10 -18.55
C ASN A 141 -13.42 -13.31 -18.24
N GLU A 142 -12.64 -13.68 -19.24
CA GLU A 142 -11.20 -13.84 -19.17
C GLU A 142 -10.50 -12.72 -19.94
N GLY A 143 -9.20 -12.54 -19.72
CA GLY A 143 -8.39 -11.54 -20.40
C GLY A 143 -7.44 -10.79 -19.47
N ALA A 144 -7.23 -9.52 -19.76
CA ALA A 144 -6.33 -8.67 -18.99
C ALA A 144 -7.01 -7.36 -18.58
N ASN A 145 -6.66 -6.87 -17.37
CA ASN A 145 -7.12 -5.59 -16.88
C ASN A 145 -6.09 -4.92 -15.96
N PHE A 146 -6.19 -3.59 -15.81
CA PHE A 146 -5.50 -2.87 -14.75
C PHE A 146 -6.27 -3.06 -13.45
N ARG A 147 -5.82 -4.03 -12.66
CA ARG A 147 -6.44 -4.32 -11.36
C ARG A 147 -6.31 -3.15 -10.38
N ARG A 148 -5.19 -2.43 -10.43
CA ARG A 148 -4.93 -1.18 -9.69
C ARG A 148 -4.06 -0.25 -10.52
N ALA A 149 -4.43 1.01 -10.50
CA ALA A 149 -3.64 2.10 -11.06
C ALA A 149 -3.76 3.29 -10.13
N ARG A 150 -2.94 3.30 -9.05
CA ARG A 150 -2.98 4.32 -8.00
C ARG A 150 -1.82 5.27 -8.13
N ILE A 151 -2.09 6.55 -7.91
CA ILE A 151 -1.09 7.56 -7.67
C ILE A 151 -1.49 8.40 -6.47
N GLY A 152 -0.52 8.87 -5.71
CA GLY A 152 -0.80 9.69 -4.55
C GLY A 152 0.43 10.28 -3.92
N LEU A 153 0.19 10.97 -2.83
CA LEU A 153 1.18 11.62 -1.98
C LEU A 153 0.96 11.20 -0.53
N ASP A 154 2.04 10.90 0.18
CA ASP A 154 2.04 10.86 1.64
C ASP A 154 3.20 11.70 2.20
N GLY A 155 3.10 12.07 3.46
CA GLY A 155 4.17 12.82 4.09
C GLY A 155 3.79 13.38 5.44
N LYS A 156 4.55 14.40 5.86
CA LYS A 156 4.36 15.10 7.12
C LYS A 156 4.05 16.57 6.90
N LEU A 157 3.20 17.11 7.76
CA LEU A 157 2.96 18.53 7.93
C LEU A 157 3.27 18.90 9.39
N PHE A 158 4.04 19.96 9.59
CA PHE A 158 4.42 20.49 10.92
C PHE A 158 5.03 19.44 11.86
N ARG A 159 5.64 18.36 11.30
CA ARG A 159 6.26 17.22 11.99
C ARG A 159 5.26 16.23 12.63
N ASP A 160 4.17 16.72 13.21
CA ASP A 160 3.25 15.94 14.05
C ASP A 160 2.01 15.43 13.31
N PHE A 161 1.79 15.85 12.09
CA PHE A 161 0.68 15.42 11.25
C PHE A 161 1.20 14.62 10.06
N ASP A 162 0.84 13.35 9.98
CA ASP A 162 1.02 12.56 8.77
C ASP A 162 -0.21 12.80 7.87
N TYR A 163 0.00 12.95 6.55
CA TYR A 163 -1.09 13.04 5.59
C TYR A 163 -0.94 11.97 4.51
N SER A 164 -2.07 11.57 3.94
CA SER A 164 -2.12 10.68 2.78
C SER A 164 -3.24 11.11 1.84
N PHE A 165 -2.93 11.18 0.55
CA PHE A 165 -3.89 11.44 -0.51
C PHE A 165 -3.59 10.49 -1.67
N ILE A 166 -4.51 9.57 -1.98
CA ILE A 166 -4.33 8.55 -3.01
C ILE A 166 -5.57 8.49 -3.88
N TYR A 167 -5.38 8.52 -5.20
CA TYR A 167 -6.43 8.35 -6.19
C TYR A 167 -6.25 7.03 -6.94
N GLU A 168 -7.35 6.28 -7.15
CA GLU A 168 -7.40 4.99 -7.87
C GLU A 168 -8.02 5.23 -9.24
N PHE A 169 -7.26 4.94 -10.29
CA PHE A 169 -7.70 4.99 -11.69
C PHE A 169 -8.09 3.60 -12.23
N GLY A 170 -7.65 2.53 -11.58
CA GLY A 170 -7.90 1.14 -11.96
C GLY A 170 -9.17 0.57 -11.34
N GLY A 171 -9.63 -0.52 -11.87
CA GLY A 171 -10.88 -1.15 -11.45
C GLY A 171 -10.90 -2.67 -11.61
N SER A 172 -12.09 -3.23 -11.64
CA SER A 172 -12.34 -4.67 -11.76
C SER A 172 -12.66 -5.10 -13.19
N GLY A 173 -11.99 -4.51 -14.18
CA GLY A 173 -12.10 -4.93 -15.58
C GLY A 173 -13.23 -4.31 -16.38
N GLN A 174 -13.94 -3.33 -15.84
CA GLN A 174 -14.94 -2.54 -16.57
C GLN A 174 -14.66 -1.05 -16.38
N GLU A 175 -15.36 -0.19 -17.08
CA GLU A 175 -15.26 1.28 -16.98
C GLU A 175 -15.61 1.76 -15.57
N ASP A 176 -14.73 1.49 -14.62
CA ASP A 176 -14.84 2.10 -13.29
C ASP A 176 -14.36 3.54 -13.39
N PRO A 177 -15.19 4.52 -13.03
CA PRO A 177 -14.73 5.89 -12.90
C PRO A 177 -13.66 5.93 -11.80
N GLY A 178 -12.61 6.71 -12.04
CA GLY A 178 -11.59 6.92 -11.01
C GLY A 178 -12.22 7.39 -9.70
N ARG A 179 -11.64 6.98 -8.58
CA ARG A 179 -12.16 7.26 -7.24
C ARG A 179 -11.09 7.71 -6.27
N LEU A 180 -11.49 8.52 -5.31
CA LEU A 180 -10.66 8.80 -4.15
C LEU A 180 -10.50 7.51 -3.33
N TYR A 181 -9.25 7.02 -3.21
CA TYR A 181 -8.97 5.82 -2.43
C TYR A 181 -8.68 6.14 -0.97
N GLU A 182 -7.84 7.15 -0.72
CA GLU A 182 -7.51 7.62 0.62
C GLU A 182 -7.31 9.15 0.62
N ALA A 183 -7.89 9.82 1.62
CA ALA A 183 -7.60 11.22 1.93
C ALA A 183 -7.72 11.38 3.45
N ALA A 184 -6.61 11.39 4.16
CA ALA A 184 -6.60 11.37 5.60
C ALA A 184 -5.45 12.17 6.18
N ILE A 185 -5.67 12.66 7.42
CA ILE A 185 -4.66 13.28 8.27
C ILE A 185 -4.58 12.47 9.56
N THR A 186 -3.36 12.20 10.03
CA THR A 186 -3.09 11.47 11.27
C THR A 186 -2.25 12.32 12.20
N TYR A 187 -2.77 12.63 13.37
CA TYR A 187 -2.02 13.27 14.45
C TYR A 187 -1.20 12.25 15.22
N THR A 188 0.10 12.49 15.42
CA THR A 188 1.08 11.52 15.93
C THR A 188 1.91 12.02 17.11
N ALA A 189 1.64 13.22 17.64
CA ALA A 189 2.45 13.80 18.73
C ALA A 189 2.22 13.12 20.10
N ILE A 190 1.06 12.51 20.32
CA ILE A 190 0.72 11.88 21.60
C ILE A 190 1.07 10.39 21.58
N LYS A 191 2.33 10.06 21.84
CA LYS A 191 2.78 8.66 21.91
C LYS A 191 2.12 7.90 23.08
N PRO A 192 1.70 6.64 22.90
CA PRO A 192 1.77 5.81 21.70
C PRO A 192 0.56 5.97 20.76
N LEU A 193 -0.31 6.95 20.98
CA LEU A 193 -1.56 7.12 20.25
C LEU A 193 -1.36 7.81 18.90
N ARG A 194 -2.23 7.46 17.96
CA ARG A 194 -2.39 8.06 16.65
C ARG A 194 -3.87 8.32 16.42
N ILE A 195 -4.25 9.53 16.02
CA ILE A 195 -5.63 9.90 15.71
C ILE A 195 -5.71 10.19 14.21
N LYS A 196 -6.40 9.33 13.47
CA LYS A 196 -6.58 9.45 12.01
C LYS A 196 -8.01 9.88 11.69
N ILE A 197 -8.15 10.90 10.85
CA ILE A 197 -9.44 11.46 10.42
C ILE A 197 -9.40 11.61 8.90
N GLY A 198 -10.49 11.26 8.23
CA GLY A 198 -10.64 11.40 6.79
C GLY A 198 -11.34 10.23 6.13
N ALA A 199 -11.04 10.00 4.86
CA ALA A 199 -11.50 8.84 4.11
C ALA A 199 -10.34 7.85 3.99
N PHE A 200 -10.47 6.67 4.58
CA PHE A 200 -9.45 5.62 4.59
C PHE A 200 -10.05 4.25 4.88
N GLU A 201 -9.25 3.20 4.82
CA GLU A 201 -9.63 1.86 5.26
C GLU A 201 -9.30 1.70 6.75
N PRO A 202 -10.30 1.58 7.65
CA PRO A 202 -10.05 1.28 9.06
C PRO A 202 -9.40 -0.10 9.24
N ASN A 203 -8.57 -0.23 10.26
CA ASN A 203 -7.82 -1.45 10.53
C ASN A 203 -8.70 -2.51 11.22
N ILE A 204 -8.96 -3.66 10.56
CA ILE A 204 -9.91 -4.68 11.05
C ILE A 204 -9.38 -6.11 11.09
N GLY A 205 -8.16 -6.40 10.77
CA GLY A 205 -7.67 -7.78 10.76
C GLY A 205 -6.36 -7.92 9.98
N LEU A 206 -5.79 -9.13 9.96
CA LEU A 206 -4.53 -9.40 9.29
C LEU A 206 -4.61 -9.13 7.78
N ALA A 207 -5.49 -9.82 7.07
CA ALA A 207 -5.60 -9.68 5.62
C ALA A 207 -6.06 -8.28 5.19
N ALA A 208 -6.93 -7.63 5.98
CA ALA A 208 -7.41 -6.28 5.67
C ALA A 208 -6.33 -5.22 5.91
N ALA A 209 -5.53 -5.35 6.96
CA ALA A 209 -4.47 -4.41 7.30
C ALA A 209 -3.31 -4.41 6.29
N VAL A 210 -3.08 -5.54 5.60
CA VAL A 210 -1.99 -5.65 4.61
C VAL A 210 -2.34 -4.89 3.33
N SER A 211 -1.41 -4.06 2.86
CA SER A 211 -1.53 -3.46 1.53
C SER A 211 -1.62 -4.54 0.46
N THR A 212 -2.46 -4.33 -0.54
CA THR A 212 -2.61 -5.28 -1.66
C THR A 212 -1.31 -5.53 -2.42
N SER A 213 -0.36 -4.59 -2.39
CA SER A 213 0.97 -4.76 -2.98
C SER A 213 1.93 -5.60 -2.14
N GLN A 214 1.54 -6.00 -0.91
CA GLN A 214 2.39 -6.70 0.05
C GLN A 214 1.93 -8.14 0.33
N MET A 215 0.74 -8.54 -0.18
CA MET A 215 0.17 -9.87 0.05
C MET A 215 0.96 -10.99 -0.64
N PRO A 216 0.95 -12.22 -0.11
CA PRO A 216 1.62 -13.37 -0.74
C PRO A 216 0.86 -13.94 -1.94
N LEU A 217 -0.44 -13.71 -2.06
CA LEU A 217 -1.31 -14.09 -3.18
C LEU A 217 -1.93 -12.83 -3.78
N MET A 218 -2.43 -12.91 -5.02
CA MET A 218 -2.89 -11.77 -5.80
C MET A 218 -4.04 -11.01 -5.13
N GLU A 219 -4.96 -11.71 -4.47
CA GLU A 219 -6.15 -11.11 -3.84
C GLU A 219 -6.32 -11.58 -2.40
N ARG A 220 -7.08 -10.79 -1.62
CA ARG A 220 -7.48 -11.16 -0.25
C ARG A 220 -8.39 -12.38 -0.25
N PRO A 221 -8.40 -13.18 0.83
CA PRO A 221 -9.36 -14.26 1.00
C PRO A 221 -10.79 -13.70 1.09
N ALA A 222 -11.73 -14.37 0.43
CA ALA A 222 -13.13 -13.94 0.35
C ALA A 222 -13.77 -13.66 1.74
N PRO A 223 -13.58 -14.48 2.79
CA PRO A 223 -14.15 -14.16 4.11
C PRO A 223 -13.62 -12.84 4.67
N ALA A 224 -12.33 -12.53 4.52
CA ALA A 224 -11.79 -11.25 4.98
C ALA A 224 -12.31 -10.06 4.16
N GLU A 225 -12.50 -10.23 2.86
CA GLU A 225 -13.07 -9.19 1.99
C GLU A 225 -14.54 -8.91 2.31
N ILE A 226 -15.32 -9.94 2.64
CA ILE A 226 -16.70 -9.77 3.14
C ILE A 226 -16.69 -9.04 4.49
N ALA A 227 -15.86 -9.47 5.46
CA ALA A 227 -15.75 -8.81 6.75
C ALA A 227 -15.42 -7.31 6.58
N ARG A 228 -14.48 -7.00 5.70
CA ARG A 228 -14.06 -5.65 5.38
C ARG A 228 -15.20 -4.80 4.79
N SER A 229 -16.11 -5.40 4.03
CA SER A 229 -17.21 -4.70 3.38
C SER A 229 -18.33 -4.24 4.33
N VAL A 230 -18.41 -4.76 5.56
CA VAL A 230 -19.55 -4.53 6.46
C VAL A 230 -19.50 -3.12 7.07
N ALA A 231 -18.48 -2.76 7.82
CA ALA A 231 -18.36 -1.44 8.44
C ALA A 231 -17.04 -0.73 8.12
N ALA A 232 -16.07 -1.45 7.55
CA ALA A 232 -14.80 -0.93 7.07
C ALA A 232 -14.84 -0.71 5.54
N GLY A 233 -13.76 -1.00 4.86
CA GLY A 233 -13.64 -0.92 3.41
C GLY A 233 -12.88 0.31 2.94
N ASP A 234 -12.58 0.32 1.64
CA ASP A 234 -11.86 1.42 1.02
C ASP A 234 -12.63 2.74 1.14
N SER A 235 -11.89 3.85 1.31
CA SER A 235 -12.44 5.20 1.25
C SER A 235 -13.60 5.47 2.25
N ARG A 236 -13.62 4.76 3.37
CA ARG A 236 -14.62 4.96 4.43
C ARG A 236 -14.33 6.26 5.17
N VAL A 237 -15.32 7.15 5.28
CA VAL A 237 -15.24 8.33 6.16
C VAL A 237 -15.16 7.83 7.60
N ALA A 238 -14.11 8.20 8.31
CA ALA A 238 -13.91 7.69 9.66
C ALA A 238 -13.05 8.61 10.52
N ILE A 239 -13.21 8.45 11.83
CA ILE A 239 -12.25 8.85 12.84
C ILE A 239 -11.76 7.59 13.54
N GLN A 240 -10.44 7.41 13.61
CA GLN A 240 -9.80 6.26 14.25
C GLN A 240 -8.78 6.71 15.28
N VAL A 241 -8.80 6.08 16.44
CA VAL A 241 -7.73 6.15 17.42
C VAL A 241 -7.05 4.80 17.43
N SER A 242 -5.73 4.78 17.27
CA SER A 242 -4.92 3.55 17.34
C SER A 242 -3.68 3.78 18.19
N GLY A 243 -3.10 2.70 18.69
CA GLY A 243 -1.86 2.74 19.44
C GLY A 243 -1.16 1.41 19.38
N ASN A 244 0.15 1.43 19.55
CA ASN A 244 0.99 0.24 19.57
C ASN A 244 2.19 0.45 20.48
N GLY A 245 2.76 -0.64 20.98
CA GLY A 245 3.91 -0.58 21.88
C GLY A 245 4.49 -1.94 22.19
N VAL A 246 5.46 -1.93 23.10
CA VAL A 246 6.13 -3.12 23.63
C VAL A 246 5.82 -3.20 25.13
N LEU A 247 5.48 -4.38 25.62
CA LEU A 247 5.33 -4.70 27.05
C LEU A 247 6.61 -5.39 27.52
N GLY A 248 7.24 -4.85 28.55
CA GLY A 248 8.52 -5.35 29.08
C GLY A 248 9.71 -4.45 28.72
N ALA A 249 10.93 -4.85 29.13
CA ALA A 249 12.13 -4.12 28.81
C ALA A 249 12.52 -4.31 27.33
N ASP A 250 12.92 -3.24 26.66
CA ASP A 250 13.29 -3.23 25.24
C ASP A 250 14.47 -4.17 24.90
N ASP A 251 15.25 -4.59 25.90
CA ASP A 251 16.49 -5.39 25.75
C ASP A 251 16.25 -6.91 25.79
N THR A 252 15.01 -7.36 25.90
CA THR A 252 14.75 -8.81 25.92
C THR A 252 14.73 -9.39 24.52
N VAL A 253 15.40 -10.52 24.34
CA VAL A 253 15.41 -11.33 23.10
C VAL A 253 13.99 -11.70 22.65
N ILE A 254 13.02 -11.60 23.59
CA ILE A 254 11.60 -11.90 23.38
C ILE A 254 10.78 -10.71 23.88
N ALA A 255 10.25 -9.94 22.95
CA ALA A 255 9.39 -8.79 23.26
C ALA A 255 7.91 -9.14 23.01
N THR A 256 7.02 -8.74 23.92
CA THR A 256 5.57 -8.77 23.67
C THR A 256 5.15 -7.44 23.08
N ARG A 257 4.71 -7.47 21.81
CA ARG A 257 4.19 -6.28 21.12
C ARG A 257 2.67 -6.27 21.22
N TRP A 258 2.10 -5.09 21.35
CA TRP A 258 0.66 -4.90 21.35
C TRP A 258 0.23 -3.86 20.33
N PHE A 259 -0.98 -4.00 19.83
CA PHE A 259 -1.68 -3.05 18.99
C PHE A 259 -3.15 -2.96 19.43
N GLY A 260 -3.72 -1.76 19.37
CA GLY A 260 -5.14 -1.54 19.58
C GLY A 260 -5.65 -0.41 18.71
N SER A 261 -6.86 -0.57 18.18
CA SER A 261 -7.54 0.48 17.42
C SER A 261 -9.04 0.49 17.69
N THR A 262 -9.63 1.66 17.62
CA THR A 262 -11.07 1.86 17.59
C THR A 262 -11.41 2.94 16.56
N ALA A 263 -12.48 2.73 15.78
CA ALA A 263 -12.93 3.66 14.77
C ALA A 263 -14.44 3.83 14.78
N PHE A 264 -14.90 5.05 14.59
CA PHE A 264 -16.27 5.36 14.21
C PHE A 264 -16.28 5.65 12.70
N THR A 265 -17.19 5.00 11.98
CA THR A 265 -17.23 5.04 10.51
C THR A 265 -18.57 5.55 10.01
N ALA A 266 -18.52 6.30 8.92
CA ALA A 266 -19.67 6.73 8.13
C ALA A 266 -19.66 6.02 6.76
N ASN A 267 -20.26 6.58 5.75
CA ASN A 267 -20.36 5.98 4.43
C ASN A 267 -19.03 6.03 3.66
N THR A 268 -18.97 5.33 2.55
CA THR A 268 -17.84 5.37 1.62
C THR A 268 -17.93 6.63 0.76
N ILE A 269 -16.83 7.38 0.63
CA ILE A 269 -16.76 8.48 -0.33
C ILE A 269 -16.68 7.88 -1.74
N ALA A 270 -17.67 8.21 -2.58
CA ALA A 270 -17.64 7.97 -4.02
C ALA A 270 -17.44 9.30 -4.74
N THR A 271 -16.41 9.40 -5.57
CA THR A 271 -16.32 10.48 -6.54
C THR A 271 -17.14 10.06 -7.75
N GLY A 272 -18.40 10.47 -7.79
CA GLY A 272 -19.26 10.17 -8.91
C GLY A 272 -18.80 10.87 -10.19
N SER A 273 -18.96 10.19 -11.31
CA SER A 273 -18.65 10.71 -12.64
C SER A 273 -19.72 11.66 -13.19
N SER A 274 -20.87 11.75 -12.54
CA SER A 274 -21.98 12.62 -12.95
C SER A 274 -22.38 13.58 -11.84
N ALA A 275 -22.88 14.75 -12.21
CA ALA A 275 -23.41 15.74 -11.27
C ALA A 275 -24.50 15.16 -10.35
N ALA A 276 -25.23 14.16 -10.80
CA ALA A 276 -26.28 13.50 -10.01
C ALA A 276 -25.75 12.63 -8.86
N SER A 277 -24.54 12.11 -8.98
CA SER A 277 -23.95 11.25 -7.95
C SER A 277 -23.05 11.99 -6.97
N ALA A 278 -22.71 13.23 -7.25
CA ALA A 278 -21.97 14.11 -6.35
C ALA A 278 -22.88 14.83 -5.34
N THR A 279 -24.17 14.66 -5.47
CA THR A 279 -25.12 15.31 -4.59
C THR A 279 -25.27 14.56 -3.28
N VAL A 280 -25.53 15.34 -2.25
CA VAL A 280 -25.91 14.88 -0.91
C VAL A 280 -26.84 13.70 -1.02
N GLN A 281 -26.50 12.59 -0.40
CA GLN A 281 -27.39 11.43 -0.26
C GLN A 281 -28.68 11.94 0.40
N PRO A 282 -29.85 11.83 -0.24
CA PRO A 282 -31.09 12.37 0.32
C PRO A 282 -31.59 11.56 1.52
N PHE A 283 -30.90 10.52 1.91
CA PHE A 283 -31.25 9.58 2.97
C PHE A 283 -30.06 9.35 3.90
N ASP A 284 -30.32 8.84 5.10
CA ASP A 284 -29.32 8.58 6.11
C ASP A 284 -28.26 7.60 5.63
N GLU A 285 -27.00 7.95 5.78
CA GLU A 285 -25.88 7.11 5.45
C GLU A 285 -25.59 6.04 6.52
N GLN A 286 -24.88 4.98 6.14
CA GLN A 286 -24.43 3.97 7.08
C GLN A 286 -23.51 4.58 8.14
N THR A 287 -23.76 4.22 9.41
CA THR A 287 -22.83 4.48 10.51
C THR A 287 -22.41 3.18 11.17
N GLY A 288 -21.16 3.12 11.61
CA GLY A 288 -20.61 1.92 12.24
C GLY A 288 -19.52 2.21 13.26
N TRP A 289 -19.24 1.20 14.05
CA TRP A 289 -18.13 1.18 14.99
C TRP A 289 -17.27 -0.07 14.75
N ILE A 290 -15.96 0.08 14.94
CA ILE A 290 -14.96 -0.97 14.74
C ILE A 290 -13.98 -0.92 15.90
N GLY A 291 -13.63 -2.09 16.42
CA GLY A 291 -12.52 -2.27 17.37
C GLY A 291 -11.63 -3.44 16.95
N ARG A 292 -10.30 -3.30 17.08
CA ARG A 292 -9.33 -4.38 16.89
C ARG A 292 -8.27 -4.32 17.98
N VAL A 293 -7.91 -5.48 18.50
CA VAL A 293 -6.76 -5.67 19.39
C VAL A 293 -5.91 -6.80 18.85
N ALA A 294 -4.60 -6.64 18.91
CA ALA A 294 -3.67 -7.67 18.49
C ALA A 294 -2.43 -7.67 19.38
N PHE A 295 -1.85 -8.86 19.55
CA PHE A 295 -0.66 -9.08 20.32
C PHE A 295 0.30 -9.96 19.52
N ALA A 296 1.60 -9.62 19.58
CA ALA A 296 2.66 -10.54 19.25
C ALA A 296 3.35 -10.91 20.57
N PRO A 297 2.84 -11.96 21.28
CA PRO A 297 3.31 -12.31 22.61
C PRO A 297 4.78 -12.72 22.62
N TYR A 298 5.25 -13.20 21.49
CA TYR A 298 6.65 -13.59 21.28
C TYR A 298 7.13 -13.00 19.97
N SER A 299 8.08 -12.10 20.04
CA SER A 299 8.71 -11.45 18.88
C SER A 299 10.22 -11.55 19.03
N GLY A 300 10.78 -12.66 18.54
CA GLY A 300 12.22 -12.89 18.47
C GLY A 300 12.82 -12.48 17.13
N THR A 301 14.13 -12.69 16.99
CA THR A 301 14.86 -12.42 15.74
C THR A 301 14.52 -13.40 14.63
N THR A 302 14.20 -14.67 14.97
CA THR A 302 13.95 -15.74 14.02
C THR A 302 12.48 -16.11 13.91
N TRP A 303 11.67 -15.88 14.97
CA TRP A 303 10.29 -16.29 15.00
C TRP A 303 9.39 -15.26 15.68
N LEU A 304 8.14 -15.24 15.27
CA LEU A 304 7.12 -14.35 15.80
C LEU A 304 5.78 -15.09 15.82
N ALA A 305 5.06 -14.98 16.93
CA ALA A 305 3.67 -15.40 17.05
C ALA A 305 2.78 -14.16 17.15
N HIS A 306 1.63 -14.19 16.47
CA HIS A 306 0.63 -13.12 16.48
C HIS A 306 -0.74 -13.71 16.75
N ILE A 307 -1.51 -13.05 17.60
CA ILE A 307 -2.92 -13.33 17.87
C ILE A 307 -3.69 -12.01 17.96
N GLY A 308 -4.96 -12.02 17.57
CA GLY A 308 -5.79 -10.84 17.71
C GLY A 308 -7.28 -11.15 17.52
N ALA A 309 -8.07 -10.12 17.72
CA ALA A 309 -9.51 -10.14 17.55
C ALA A 309 -10.01 -8.79 17.08
N ASN A 310 -11.10 -8.82 16.31
CA ASN A 310 -11.80 -7.61 15.88
C ASN A 310 -13.31 -7.77 16.04
N TYR A 311 -13.97 -6.64 16.20
CA TYR A 311 -15.43 -6.59 16.22
C TYR A 311 -15.90 -5.37 15.43
N GLN A 312 -16.93 -5.56 14.62
CA GLN A 312 -17.59 -4.51 13.86
C GLN A 312 -19.07 -4.50 14.19
N TYR A 313 -19.63 -3.31 14.28
CA TYR A 313 -21.04 -3.09 14.55
C TYR A 313 -21.55 -1.98 13.63
N VAL A 314 -22.46 -2.33 12.71
CA VAL A 314 -23.22 -1.36 11.91
C VAL A 314 -24.35 -0.84 12.81
N ILE A 315 -24.20 0.40 13.27
CA ILE A 315 -25.15 1.07 14.16
C ILE A 315 -26.43 1.37 13.40
N GLN A 316 -26.29 1.94 12.21
CA GLN A 316 -27.36 2.24 11.30
C GLN A 316 -26.96 1.80 9.89
N PRO A 317 -27.67 0.86 9.26
CA PRO A 317 -27.51 0.54 7.85
C PRO A 317 -27.89 1.72 6.96
N ASN A 318 -27.33 1.75 5.75
CA ASN A 318 -27.66 2.77 4.76
C ASN A 318 -29.15 2.76 4.39
N ASP A 319 -29.78 3.93 4.39
CA ASP A 319 -31.15 4.11 3.90
C ASP A 319 -31.13 4.29 2.38
N SER A 320 -31.64 3.32 1.63
CA SER A 320 -31.69 3.38 0.16
C SER A 320 -32.82 4.26 -0.38
N GLY A 321 -33.80 4.62 0.46
CA GLY A 321 -34.99 5.35 0.05
C GLY A 321 -35.92 4.62 -0.93
N ALA A 322 -35.55 3.40 -1.35
CA ALA A 322 -36.26 2.69 -2.40
C ALA A 322 -37.53 1.98 -1.88
N ALA A 323 -38.65 2.22 -2.50
CA ALA A 323 -39.86 1.48 -2.25
C ALA A 323 -39.76 0.05 -2.87
N GLY A 324 -40.22 -0.98 -2.15
CA GLY A 324 -40.29 -2.36 -2.63
C GLY A 324 -38.99 -3.19 -2.51
N THR A 325 -37.84 -2.58 -2.15
CA THR A 325 -36.62 -3.26 -1.74
C THR A 325 -36.38 -3.01 -0.25
N PRO A 326 -35.57 -3.81 0.46
CA PRO A 326 -35.24 -3.47 1.82
C PRO A 326 -34.66 -2.07 1.89
N ARG A 327 -35.35 -1.16 2.58
CA ARG A 327 -34.91 0.23 2.71
C ARG A 327 -33.57 0.35 3.42
N TYR A 328 -33.36 -0.52 4.39
CA TYR A 328 -32.13 -0.56 5.19
C TYR A 328 -31.41 -1.89 4.93
N ALA A 329 -30.81 -2.01 3.76
CA ALA A 329 -30.25 -3.26 3.31
C ALA A 329 -28.87 -3.55 3.90
N ALA A 330 -28.69 -4.74 4.47
CA ALA A 330 -27.40 -5.36 4.64
C ALA A 330 -27.25 -6.51 3.64
N GLN A 331 -26.10 -6.61 2.99
CA GLN A 331 -25.83 -7.64 1.99
C GLN A 331 -24.38 -8.12 2.12
N LEU A 332 -24.20 -9.43 2.22
CA LEU A 332 -22.90 -10.08 2.23
C LEU A 332 -22.71 -10.79 0.89
N ARG A 333 -21.64 -10.46 0.18
CA ARG A 333 -21.36 -11.04 -1.14
C ARG A 333 -19.89 -10.85 -1.52
N ASP A 334 -19.33 -11.78 -2.26
CA ASP A 334 -18.01 -11.59 -2.87
C ASP A 334 -17.83 -12.40 -4.14
N ARG A 335 -16.75 -12.09 -4.83
CA ARG A 335 -16.19 -12.81 -5.97
C ARG A 335 -15.33 -13.97 -5.48
N PRO A 336 -15.04 -14.96 -6.34
CA PRO A 336 -14.10 -16.03 -6.01
C PRO A 336 -12.63 -15.56 -6.05
N GLU A 337 -12.30 -14.58 -5.24
CA GLU A 337 -11.00 -13.95 -5.01
C GLU A 337 -10.37 -13.29 -6.24
N LEU A 338 -10.02 -14.01 -7.33
CA LEU A 338 -9.54 -13.38 -8.57
C LEU A 338 -10.57 -12.39 -9.12
N ARG A 339 -10.05 -11.27 -9.65
CA ARG A 339 -10.91 -10.12 -10.01
C ARG A 339 -10.80 -9.74 -11.49
N LEU A 340 -10.65 -10.75 -12.36
CA LEU A 340 -10.76 -10.57 -13.81
C LEU A 340 -12.23 -10.43 -14.21
N ASP A 341 -13.13 -11.22 -13.58
CA ASP A 341 -14.57 -11.12 -13.74
C ASP A 341 -15.23 -10.39 -12.55
N THR A 342 -16.38 -9.75 -12.81
CA THR A 342 -17.12 -9.01 -11.79
C THR A 342 -18.19 -9.85 -11.06
N ALA A 343 -18.43 -11.10 -11.51
CA ALA A 343 -19.46 -11.98 -10.98
C ALA A 343 -19.25 -12.32 -9.50
N ARG A 344 -20.31 -12.16 -8.71
CA ARG A 344 -20.36 -12.58 -7.32
C ARG A 344 -21.13 -13.90 -7.23
N LEU A 345 -20.40 -14.99 -7.00
CA LEU A 345 -20.99 -16.32 -6.99
C LEU A 345 -21.67 -16.64 -5.67
N ILE A 346 -21.24 -16.00 -4.57
CA ILE A 346 -21.93 -16.05 -3.27
C ILE A 346 -22.53 -14.68 -2.95
N ASP A 347 -23.80 -14.69 -2.52
CA ASP A 347 -24.55 -13.47 -2.26
C ASP A 347 -25.81 -13.77 -1.42
N THR A 348 -25.92 -13.16 -0.24
CA THR A 348 -27.12 -13.29 0.62
C THR A 348 -28.37 -12.65 0.02
N GLY A 349 -28.20 -11.82 -1.02
CA GLY A 349 -29.22 -10.84 -1.36
C GLY A 349 -29.33 -9.74 -0.30
N ALA A 350 -30.13 -8.73 -0.60
CA ALA A 350 -30.40 -7.64 0.34
C ALA A 350 -31.33 -8.11 1.46
N ILE A 351 -30.90 -7.98 2.71
CA ILE A 351 -31.66 -8.33 3.91
C ILE A 351 -32.03 -7.04 4.62
N ASP A 352 -33.32 -6.83 4.92
CA ASP A 352 -33.78 -5.67 5.71
C ASP A 352 -33.22 -5.75 7.13
N ALA A 353 -32.25 -4.87 7.43
CA ALA A 353 -31.44 -4.95 8.61
C ALA A 353 -31.71 -3.79 9.57
N ARG A 354 -31.72 -4.11 10.86
CA ARG A 354 -31.62 -3.13 11.95
C ARG A 354 -30.16 -2.85 12.27
N HIS A 355 -29.36 -3.90 12.36
CA HIS A 355 -27.93 -3.87 12.64
C HIS A 355 -27.23 -5.01 11.88
N ALA A 356 -25.93 -4.89 11.72
CA ALA A 356 -25.08 -5.99 11.27
C ALA A 356 -23.80 -6.02 12.11
N THR A 357 -23.29 -7.21 12.40
CA THR A 357 -22.09 -7.39 13.23
C THR A 357 -21.13 -8.37 12.59
N VAL A 358 -19.85 -8.16 12.83
CA VAL A 358 -18.77 -9.11 12.51
C VAL A 358 -17.92 -9.31 13.75
N LEU A 359 -17.69 -10.55 14.11
CA LEU A 359 -16.64 -10.95 15.05
C LEU A 359 -15.55 -11.65 14.26
N GLY A 360 -14.32 -11.19 14.36
CA GLY A 360 -13.13 -11.79 13.75
C GLY A 360 -12.10 -12.21 14.79
N LEU A 361 -11.49 -13.37 14.56
CA LEU A 361 -10.32 -13.86 15.30
C LEU A 361 -9.18 -14.05 14.32
N GLU A 362 -7.96 -13.72 14.72
CA GLU A 362 -6.78 -13.78 13.86
C GLU A 362 -5.59 -14.44 14.56
N GLY A 363 -4.78 -15.14 13.78
CA GLY A 363 -3.56 -15.76 14.27
C GLY A 363 -2.53 -15.93 13.17
N ALA A 364 -1.25 -15.80 13.55
CA ALA A 364 -0.15 -16.05 12.63
C ALA A 364 1.09 -16.53 13.39
N PHE A 365 1.92 -17.29 12.69
CA PHE A 365 3.22 -17.72 13.17
C PHE A 365 4.24 -17.65 12.03
N GLN A 366 5.38 -17.04 12.30
CA GLN A 366 6.51 -16.97 11.38
C GLN A 366 7.74 -17.59 12.01
N TYR A 367 8.45 -18.40 11.22
CA TYR A 367 9.76 -18.93 11.57
C TYR A 367 10.71 -18.74 10.38
N GLY A 368 11.63 -17.79 10.52
CA GLY A 368 12.52 -17.42 9.42
C GLY A 368 11.73 -17.08 8.15
N PRO A 369 12.01 -17.74 7.01
CA PRO A 369 11.36 -17.47 5.73
C PRO A 369 9.95 -18.06 5.60
N ALA A 370 9.53 -18.93 6.53
CA ALA A 370 8.22 -19.57 6.50
C ALA A 370 7.22 -18.85 7.41
N MET A 371 6.00 -18.66 6.92
CA MET A 371 4.89 -18.04 7.66
C MET A 371 3.60 -18.81 7.42
N ILE A 372 2.77 -18.89 8.44
CA ILE A 372 1.38 -19.32 8.37
C ILE A 372 0.50 -18.30 9.08
N GLU A 373 -0.64 -17.98 8.49
CA GLU A 373 -1.64 -17.09 9.10
C GLU A 373 -3.05 -17.53 8.75
N GLY A 374 -4.02 -17.10 9.53
CA GLY A 374 -5.43 -17.35 9.29
C GLY A 374 -6.32 -16.44 10.09
N GLU A 375 -7.55 -16.30 9.60
CA GLU A 375 -8.62 -15.57 10.29
C GLU A 375 -9.91 -16.37 10.22
N TRP A 376 -10.74 -16.24 11.24
CA TRP A 376 -12.09 -16.76 11.31
C TRP A 376 -13.05 -15.62 11.59
N PHE A 377 -14.21 -15.62 10.89
CA PHE A 377 -15.23 -14.58 10.99
C PHE A 377 -16.61 -15.19 11.24
N ARG A 378 -17.38 -14.51 12.07
CA ARG A 378 -18.82 -14.71 12.23
C ARG A 378 -19.54 -13.43 11.89
N TYR A 379 -20.44 -13.50 10.92
CA TYR A 379 -21.29 -12.40 10.48
C TYR A 379 -22.69 -12.63 11.01
N LYS A 380 -23.37 -11.58 11.49
CA LYS A 380 -24.76 -11.65 11.93
C LYS A 380 -25.50 -10.43 11.40
N ILE A 381 -26.72 -10.63 10.90
CA ILE A 381 -27.62 -9.55 10.48
C ILE A 381 -28.86 -9.61 11.35
N ASP A 382 -29.09 -8.58 12.15
CA ASP A 382 -30.30 -8.41 12.95
C ASP A 382 -31.38 -7.80 12.07
N ARG A 383 -32.40 -8.57 11.75
CA ARG A 383 -33.50 -8.15 10.88
C ARG A 383 -34.35 -7.08 11.50
N ARG A 384 -34.83 -6.15 10.69
CA ARG A 384 -35.80 -5.15 11.09
C ARG A 384 -37.20 -5.78 11.20
N LEU A 385 -37.96 -5.43 12.23
CA LEU A 385 -39.37 -5.83 12.37
C LEU A 385 -40.20 -5.03 11.39
N THR A 386 -40.89 -5.73 10.45
CA THR A 386 -41.79 -5.08 9.52
C THR A 386 -43.26 -5.44 9.74
N THR A 387 -43.59 -6.66 10.13
CA THR A 387 -44.96 -7.13 10.43
C THR A 387 -44.96 -8.50 11.10
N ALA A 388 -46.10 -9.00 11.51
CA ALA A 388 -46.50 -10.10 12.35
C ALA A 388 -45.61 -11.35 12.56
N ALA A 389 -44.68 -11.69 11.68
CA ALA A 389 -43.76 -12.81 11.85
C ALA A 389 -42.35 -12.39 11.49
N ARG A 390 -41.58 -11.92 12.49
CA ARG A 390 -40.14 -11.68 12.34
C ARG A 390 -39.43 -13.01 12.11
N PRO A 391 -38.78 -13.24 10.94
CA PRO A 391 -37.91 -14.38 10.77
C PRO A 391 -36.72 -14.31 11.73
N ALA A 392 -36.14 -15.44 12.11
CA ALA A 392 -34.95 -15.46 12.93
C ALA A 392 -33.77 -14.76 12.23
N ASP A 393 -32.92 -14.11 13.01
CA ASP A 393 -31.75 -13.39 12.51
C ASP A 393 -30.72 -14.36 11.92
N PRO A 394 -30.30 -14.17 10.68
CA PRO A 394 -29.32 -15.03 10.06
C PRO A 394 -27.90 -14.76 10.58
N HIS A 395 -27.12 -15.82 10.65
CA HIS A 395 -25.69 -15.76 10.93
C HIS A 395 -24.94 -16.62 9.90
N PHE A 396 -23.73 -16.20 9.59
CA PHE A 396 -22.88 -16.77 8.56
C PHE A 396 -21.46 -16.91 9.09
N THR A 397 -20.65 -17.73 8.45
CA THR A 397 -19.25 -17.93 8.85
C THR A 397 -18.33 -17.94 7.64
N GLY A 398 -17.10 -17.57 7.89
CA GLY A 398 -16.03 -17.71 6.91
C GLY A 398 -14.68 -17.76 7.59
N TRP A 399 -13.73 -18.45 6.99
CA TRP A 399 -12.35 -18.53 7.50
C TRP A 399 -11.39 -18.85 6.39
N TYR A 400 -10.15 -18.57 6.64
CA TYR A 400 -9.06 -18.99 5.77
C TYR A 400 -7.83 -19.36 6.59
N VAL A 401 -6.97 -20.16 5.97
CA VAL A 401 -5.59 -20.37 6.38
C VAL A 401 -4.72 -20.23 5.16
N GLN A 402 -3.61 -19.49 5.29
CA GLN A 402 -2.61 -19.39 4.24
C GLN A 402 -1.20 -19.53 4.81
N GLY A 403 -0.32 -20.11 4.00
CA GLY A 403 1.09 -20.19 4.29
C GLY A 403 1.91 -19.60 3.17
N SER A 404 3.08 -19.06 3.48
CA SER A 404 4.07 -18.65 2.50
C SER A 404 5.48 -19.06 2.92
N TRP A 405 6.32 -19.28 1.94
CA TRP A 405 7.72 -19.61 2.14
C TRP A 405 8.58 -18.86 1.11
N VAL A 406 9.48 -18.02 1.63
CA VAL A 406 10.47 -17.33 0.79
C VAL A 406 11.65 -18.25 0.57
N LEU A 407 11.74 -18.83 -0.61
CA LEU A 407 12.70 -19.89 -0.96
C LEU A 407 14.15 -19.40 -0.93
N THR A 408 14.37 -18.11 -1.12
CA THR A 408 15.68 -17.45 -1.10
C THR A 408 16.16 -17.08 0.30
N GLY A 409 15.33 -17.32 1.34
CA GLY A 409 15.72 -17.25 2.75
C GLY A 409 15.36 -15.94 3.46
N GLU A 410 14.77 -14.97 2.79
CA GLU A 410 14.26 -13.75 3.41
C GLU A 410 13.00 -14.03 4.24
N SER A 411 12.73 -13.17 5.21
CA SER A 411 11.53 -13.25 6.05
C SER A 411 10.56 -12.12 5.71
N ARG A 412 9.25 -12.38 5.83
CA ARG A 412 8.25 -11.32 5.80
C ARG A 412 8.44 -10.39 6.99
N VAL A 413 8.13 -9.12 6.80
CA VAL A 413 8.38 -8.08 7.81
C VAL A 413 7.12 -7.86 8.64
N TYR A 414 7.22 -8.07 9.96
CA TYR A 414 6.12 -7.70 10.86
C TYR A 414 6.11 -6.18 11.09
N ASN A 415 4.98 -5.55 10.80
CA ASN A 415 4.73 -4.14 11.03
C ASN A 415 3.92 -3.97 12.34
N PRO A 416 4.54 -3.56 13.45
CA PRO A 416 3.84 -3.44 14.73
C PRO A 416 2.86 -2.25 14.79
N VAL A 417 3.01 -1.27 13.91
CA VAL A 417 2.14 -0.07 13.87
C VAL A 417 0.75 -0.41 13.35
N GLU A 418 0.64 -1.43 12.50
CA GLU A 418 -0.61 -1.90 11.91
C GLU A 418 -0.91 -3.36 12.30
N ALA A 419 -0.04 -4.00 13.07
CA ALA A 419 -0.11 -5.40 13.48
C ALA A 419 -0.39 -6.35 12.30
N ARG A 420 0.54 -6.37 11.31
CA ARG A 420 0.41 -7.12 10.05
C ARG A 420 1.78 -7.59 9.55
N PHE A 421 1.77 -8.47 8.54
CA PHE A 421 2.98 -8.91 7.85
C PHE A 421 3.07 -8.27 6.46
N ASP A 422 4.09 -7.45 6.24
CA ASP A 422 4.41 -6.87 4.93
C ASP A 422 5.24 -7.85 4.08
N ALA A 423 5.53 -7.51 2.82
CA ALA A 423 6.35 -8.32 1.92
C ALA A 423 7.76 -8.58 2.49
N PRO A 424 8.46 -9.62 2.01
CA PRO A 424 9.83 -9.90 2.45
C PRO A 424 10.77 -8.74 2.16
N LYS A 425 11.70 -8.47 3.08
CA LYS A 425 12.80 -7.55 2.85
C LYS A 425 13.87 -8.28 2.05
N MET A 426 14.06 -7.88 0.80
CA MET A 426 14.99 -8.53 -0.12
C MET A 426 16.44 -8.35 0.30
N ASN A 427 17.21 -9.44 0.18
CA ASN A 427 18.67 -9.41 0.37
C ASN A 427 19.38 -8.82 -0.85
N TYR A 428 18.92 -9.18 -2.06
CA TYR A 428 19.52 -8.76 -3.32
C TYR A 428 18.45 -8.41 -4.35
N ASN A 429 18.70 -7.38 -5.15
CA ASN A 429 17.89 -7.09 -6.34
C ASN A 429 18.25 -8.04 -7.49
N PHE A 430 17.32 -8.21 -8.42
CA PHE A 430 17.57 -8.89 -9.68
C PHE A 430 18.66 -8.15 -10.47
N ASN A 431 19.80 -8.83 -10.65
CA ASN A 431 20.93 -8.38 -11.45
C ASN A 431 21.68 -9.61 -11.99
N PRO A 432 21.29 -10.11 -13.20
CA PRO A 432 21.90 -11.30 -13.78
C PRO A 432 23.41 -11.19 -14.00
N SER A 433 23.92 -10.00 -14.29
CA SER A 433 25.36 -9.76 -14.46
C SER A 433 26.16 -9.92 -13.17
N ALA A 434 25.52 -9.73 -12.01
CA ALA A 434 26.09 -9.97 -10.70
C ALA A 434 25.70 -11.35 -10.11
N GLY A 435 24.98 -12.18 -10.88
CA GLY A 435 24.51 -13.50 -10.44
C GLY A 435 23.38 -13.46 -9.41
N THR A 436 22.70 -12.33 -9.23
CA THR A 436 21.58 -12.21 -8.28
C THR A 436 20.22 -12.22 -8.99
N TRP A 437 19.25 -12.94 -8.40
CA TRP A 437 17.95 -13.22 -9.04
C TRP A 437 16.76 -12.59 -8.31
N GLY A 438 17.00 -11.75 -7.31
CA GLY A 438 15.95 -11.23 -6.45
C GLY A 438 15.47 -12.28 -5.45
N ALA A 439 14.20 -12.21 -5.03
CA ALA A 439 13.62 -13.16 -4.09
C ALA A 439 12.47 -13.96 -4.70
N PHE A 440 12.34 -15.24 -4.32
CA PHE A 440 11.26 -16.13 -4.73
C PHE A 440 10.45 -16.57 -3.51
N GLU A 441 9.13 -16.46 -3.61
CA GLU A 441 8.19 -16.90 -2.59
C GLU A 441 7.14 -17.80 -3.22
N ILE A 442 6.79 -18.87 -2.53
CA ILE A 442 5.61 -19.71 -2.82
C ILE A 442 4.59 -19.51 -1.72
N ALA A 443 3.31 -19.56 -2.07
CA ALA A 443 2.22 -19.43 -1.12
C ALA A 443 1.08 -20.38 -1.46
N ALA A 444 0.35 -20.79 -0.44
CA ALA A 444 -0.86 -21.59 -0.60
C ALA A 444 -1.93 -21.10 0.39
N ARG A 445 -3.22 -21.14 -0.03
CA ARG A 445 -4.36 -20.78 0.80
C ARG A 445 -5.52 -21.73 0.58
N TYR A 446 -6.20 -22.03 1.67
CA TYR A 446 -7.57 -22.54 1.65
C TYR A 446 -8.49 -21.50 2.29
N SER A 447 -9.58 -21.16 1.63
CA SER A 447 -10.61 -20.29 2.17
C SER A 447 -12.00 -20.94 2.03
N LEU A 448 -12.84 -20.76 3.06
CA LEU A 448 -14.23 -21.20 3.09
C LEU A 448 -15.11 -20.03 3.53
N THR A 449 -16.18 -19.81 2.80
CA THR A 449 -17.24 -18.84 3.17
C THR A 449 -18.60 -19.50 3.00
N ASP A 450 -19.39 -19.53 4.07
CA ASP A 450 -20.75 -20.05 4.05
C ASP A 450 -21.74 -18.91 4.39
N LEU A 451 -22.49 -18.51 3.38
CA LEU A 451 -23.54 -17.50 3.44
C LEU A 451 -24.95 -18.12 3.41
N ASN A 452 -25.08 -19.41 3.73
CA ASN A 452 -26.36 -20.09 3.84
C ASN A 452 -26.92 -19.99 5.26
N TYR A 453 -28.22 -19.82 5.35
CA TYR A 453 -28.96 -19.87 6.59
C TYR A 453 -30.32 -20.56 6.35
N ARG A 454 -30.54 -21.73 6.96
CA ARG A 454 -31.75 -22.54 6.75
C ARG A 454 -32.06 -22.81 5.27
N GLU A 455 -31.06 -23.09 4.47
CA GLU A 455 -31.16 -23.18 3.01
C GLU A 455 -32.16 -24.24 2.51
N GLY A 456 -32.38 -25.29 3.32
CA GLY A 456 -33.23 -26.42 2.94
C GLY A 456 -32.54 -27.38 1.98
N ALA A 457 -33.33 -28.31 1.40
CA ALA A 457 -32.79 -29.33 0.49
C ALA A 457 -32.90 -28.91 -0.98
N LEU A 458 -32.09 -29.56 -1.83
CA LEU A 458 -32.17 -29.45 -3.29
C LEU A 458 -33.61 -29.79 -3.77
N GLY A 459 -34.15 -29.02 -4.70
CA GLY A 459 -35.50 -29.17 -5.26
C GLY A 459 -36.63 -28.64 -4.36
N THR A 460 -36.31 -28.05 -3.19
CA THR A 460 -37.34 -27.50 -2.29
C THR A 460 -37.37 -25.97 -2.32
N ALA A 461 -38.55 -25.40 -2.08
CA ALA A 461 -38.68 -23.96 -1.87
C ALA A 461 -38.03 -23.54 -0.53
N PRO A 462 -37.48 -22.33 -0.43
CA PRO A 462 -36.90 -21.84 0.82
C PRO A 462 -38.00 -21.63 1.88
N VAL A 463 -37.73 -21.99 3.13
CA VAL A 463 -38.58 -21.64 4.25
C VAL A 463 -38.52 -20.13 4.55
N LEU A 464 -39.52 -19.60 5.22
CA LEU A 464 -39.55 -18.18 5.58
C LEU A 464 -38.28 -17.77 6.35
N GLY A 465 -37.64 -16.75 5.84
CA GLY A 465 -36.41 -16.21 6.42
C GLY A 465 -35.13 -16.99 6.12
N ALA A 466 -35.18 -18.02 5.29
CA ALA A 466 -33.99 -18.69 4.76
C ALA A 466 -33.13 -17.71 3.93
N VAL A 467 -31.83 -17.93 3.93
CA VAL A 467 -30.90 -17.25 3.05
C VAL A 467 -30.12 -18.32 2.29
N ARG A 468 -30.12 -18.23 0.96
CA ARG A 468 -29.37 -19.10 0.05
C ARG A 468 -28.24 -18.33 -0.60
N GLY A 469 -27.30 -17.88 0.25
CA GLY A 469 -26.17 -17.06 -0.18
C GLY A 469 -25.05 -17.86 -0.85
N GLY A 470 -25.02 -19.16 -0.60
CA GLY A 470 -24.04 -20.10 -1.12
C GLY A 470 -22.85 -20.36 -0.18
N GLU A 471 -22.26 -21.55 -0.32
CA GLU A 471 -20.98 -21.94 0.26
C GLU A 471 -19.91 -21.88 -0.83
N GLN A 472 -18.77 -21.27 -0.55
CA GLN A 472 -17.63 -21.15 -1.46
C GLN A 472 -16.37 -21.68 -0.81
N LYS A 473 -15.71 -22.62 -1.47
CA LYS A 473 -14.40 -23.18 -1.10
C LYS A 473 -13.40 -22.84 -2.20
N ILE A 474 -12.26 -22.28 -1.81
CA ILE A 474 -11.21 -21.93 -2.76
C ILE A 474 -9.87 -22.45 -2.25
N TYR A 475 -9.18 -23.19 -3.13
CA TYR A 475 -7.80 -23.59 -2.96
C TYR A 475 -6.95 -22.73 -3.91
N THR A 476 -5.99 -22.00 -3.37
CA THR A 476 -5.08 -21.17 -4.16
C THR A 476 -3.64 -21.58 -3.91
N VAL A 477 -2.86 -21.70 -4.98
CA VAL A 477 -1.41 -21.86 -4.91
C VAL A 477 -0.79 -20.80 -5.78
N GLY A 478 0.22 -20.10 -5.26
CA GLY A 478 0.86 -18.98 -5.94
C GLY A 478 2.37 -19.00 -5.85
N ALA A 479 3.00 -18.34 -6.82
CA ALA A 479 4.42 -18.08 -6.87
C ALA A 479 4.68 -16.60 -7.12
N ASN A 480 5.63 -16.03 -6.39
CA ASN A 480 6.05 -14.64 -6.50
C ASN A 480 7.53 -14.58 -6.86
N TRP A 481 7.86 -13.72 -7.79
CA TRP A 481 9.21 -13.33 -8.09
C TRP A 481 9.39 -11.83 -7.85
N TYR A 482 10.08 -11.48 -6.78
CA TYR A 482 10.44 -10.12 -6.43
C TYR A 482 11.74 -9.75 -7.17
N LEU A 483 11.64 -8.91 -8.16
CA LEU A 483 12.80 -8.42 -8.93
C LEU A 483 13.60 -7.38 -8.13
N ASN A 484 12.89 -6.52 -7.42
CA ASN A 484 13.42 -5.52 -6.50
C ASN A 484 12.29 -5.08 -5.54
N PRO A 485 12.53 -4.21 -4.56
CA PRO A 485 11.48 -3.78 -3.62
C PRO A 485 10.23 -3.16 -4.26
N SER A 486 10.36 -2.69 -5.52
CA SER A 486 9.28 -2.00 -6.24
C SER A 486 8.62 -2.83 -7.34
N MET A 487 9.24 -3.94 -7.78
CA MET A 487 8.75 -4.74 -8.92
C MET A 487 8.59 -6.21 -8.56
N ARG A 488 7.42 -6.78 -8.89
CA ARG A 488 7.09 -8.17 -8.63
C ARG A 488 6.29 -8.78 -9.78
N LEU A 489 6.55 -10.05 -10.08
CA LEU A 489 5.70 -10.90 -10.92
C LEU A 489 5.04 -11.95 -10.03
N MET A 490 3.76 -12.23 -10.28
CA MET A 490 2.99 -13.23 -9.53
C MET A 490 2.28 -14.16 -10.51
N LEU A 491 2.09 -15.40 -10.08
CA LEU A 491 1.30 -16.42 -10.77
C LEU A 491 0.49 -17.18 -9.73
N ASP A 492 -0.85 -17.14 -9.85
CA ASP A 492 -1.77 -17.87 -8.97
C ASP A 492 -2.59 -18.87 -9.78
N TYR A 493 -2.73 -20.08 -9.24
CA TYR A 493 -3.69 -21.08 -9.69
C TYR A 493 -4.75 -21.25 -8.60
N GLN A 494 -6.03 -21.31 -9.01
CA GLN A 494 -7.15 -21.51 -8.11
C GLN A 494 -8.03 -22.67 -8.55
N HIS A 495 -8.51 -23.44 -7.56
CA HIS A 495 -9.64 -24.33 -7.69
C HIS A 495 -10.80 -23.78 -6.87
N VAL A 496 -11.92 -23.49 -7.53
CA VAL A 496 -13.11 -22.86 -6.94
C VAL A 496 -14.25 -23.85 -6.96
N ASP A 497 -14.90 -24.02 -5.81
CA ASP A 497 -16.11 -24.84 -5.62
C ASP A 497 -17.19 -23.97 -4.96
N VAL A 498 -18.26 -23.71 -5.68
CA VAL A 498 -19.40 -22.95 -5.17
C VAL A 498 -20.66 -23.84 -5.18
N ASP A 499 -21.21 -24.05 -3.99
CA ASP A 499 -22.49 -24.72 -3.77
C ASP A 499 -23.53 -23.69 -3.36
N ARG A 500 -24.54 -23.45 -4.20
CA ARG A 500 -25.58 -22.45 -3.96
C ARG A 500 -26.91 -22.88 -4.56
N LEU A 501 -27.98 -22.86 -3.76
CA LEU A 501 -29.33 -23.08 -4.23
C LEU A 501 -29.99 -21.76 -4.63
N GLY A 502 -30.65 -21.77 -5.78
CA GLY A 502 -31.52 -20.67 -6.23
C GLY A 502 -32.87 -20.64 -5.51
N ALA A 503 -33.71 -19.67 -5.87
CA ALA A 503 -35.05 -19.50 -5.29
C ALA A 503 -35.94 -20.72 -5.51
N THR A 504 -35.77 -21.45 -6.60
CA THR A 504 -36.52 -22.69 -6.94
C THR A 504 -35.95 -23.95 -6.31
N GLY A 505 -34.83 -23.85 -5.56
CA GLY A 505 -34.11 -25.00 -5.00
C GLY A 505 -33.20 -25.72 -5.99
N LEU A 506 -32.99 -25.20 -7.19
CA LEU A 506 -32.00 -25.72 -8.13
C LEU A 506 -30.61 -25.24 -7.81
N GLN A 507 -29.59 -26.07 -8.11
CA GLN A 507 -28.19 -25.67 -8.01
C GLN A 507 -27.89 -24.58 -9.03
N VAL A 508 -27.35 -23.44 -8.54
CA VAL A 508 -26.92 -22.28 -9.34
C VAL A 508 -25.43 -22.00 -9.21
N GLY A 509 -24.74 -22.67 -8.30
CA GLY A 509 -23.28 -22.62 -8.12
C GLY A 509 -22.56 -23.51 -9.13
N GLN A 510 -21.25 -23.39 -9.20
CA GLN A 510 -20.40 -24.10 -10.15
C GLN A 510 -19.01 -24.37 -9.59
N LYS A 511 -18.29 -25.30 -10.26
CA LYS A 511 -16.89 -25.65 -9.96
C LYS A 511 -16.04 -25.38 -11.20
N TYR A 512 -14.90 -24.72 -10.99
CA TYR A 512 -13.96 -24.43 -12.06
C TYR A 512 -12.54 -24.23 -11.53
N ASN A 513 -11.58 -24.19 -12.46
CA ASN A 513 -10.20 -23.79 -12.17
C ASN A 513 -9.92 -22.43 -12.81
N ALA A 514 -8.95 -21.72 -12.27
CA ALA A 514 -8.49 -20.47 -12.87
C ALA A 514 -6.96 -20.37 -12.73
N ILE A 515 -6.35 -19.68 -13.68
CA ILE A 515 -4.96 -19.28 -13.62
C ILE A 515 -4.87 -17.79 -13.91
N ALA A 516 -4.09 -17.09 -13.13
CA ALA A 516 -3.87 -15.66 -13.36
C ALA A 516 -2.41 -15.28 -13.08
N MET A 517 -1.92 -14.30 -13.83
CA MET A 517 -0.62 -13.68 -13.62
C MET A 517 -0.79 -12.18 -13.35
N ARG A 518 0.12 -11.62 -12.56
CA ARG A 518 0.17 -10.18 -12.27
C ARG A 518 1.57 -9.65 -12.47
N GLY A 519 1.68 -8.56 -13.23
CA GLY A 519 2.82 -7.66 -13.19
C GLY A 519 2.52 -6.51 -12.23
N GLN A 520 3.41 -6.27 -11.27
CA GLN A 520 3.22 -5.23 -10.26
C GLN A 520 4.42 -4.29 -10.20
N VAL A 521 4.13 -2.98 -10.13
CA VAL A 521 5.11 -1.93 -9.79
C VAL A 521 4.51 -1.10 -8.66
N ASN A 522 5.30 -0.85 -7.61
CA ASN A 522 4.88 0.00 -6.48
C ASN A 522 6.08 0.75 -5.87
N PHE A 523 5.89 1.99 -5.49
CA PHE A 523 6.89 2.80 -4.79
C PHE A 523 6.26 3.88 -3.93
#